data_4a22cba1fbbeb9fd0b024458b8a2e447
#
_entry.id   4a22cba1fbbeb9fd0b024458b8a2e447
#
_cell.length_a   1.000
_cell.length_b   1.000
_cell.length_c   1.000
_cell.angle_alpha   90.00
_cell.angle_beta   90.00
_cell.angle_gamma   90.00
#
_symmetry.space_group_name_H-M   'P 1'
#
loop_
_entity.id
_entity.type
_entity.pdbx_description
1 polymer ?
#
loop_
_entity_poly.entity_id
_entity_poly.type
_entity_poly.pdbx_seq_one_letter_code
_entity_poly.pdbx_strand_id
1 'polypeptide(L)'
;MNHRKNLGLALTVFIAGFACQPKTHISPRSLIDRSQQVVVVTTPGWSSTTGIMQRFERAAPDLEWRATGAREPVVVGRTGIAWGVGFDGVSTDGPHKREGDGKSPAGIFPLDTVFGFAAPDSMANVKLPYVQLLPNTDCVDDTTSSHYNTVVDKGSVTKVDWNSAEHMRQVRQYEVGVIVGYNAMPPVKGRGSCIFLHIWAGPASHTAGCTAFAEPKVREMITWLDPKSRPLLVQLTTTQYASLRIRWKLP
;
A
#
# COMPACT_ATOMS: atom_id res chain seq x y z
N MET A 1 -1.92 42.39 70.44
CA MET A 1 -0.96 41.34 69.99
C MET A 1 -1.64 40.50 68.90
N ASN A 2 -1.40 40.83 67.60
CA ASN A 2 -2.03 40.17 66.46
C ASN A 2 -0.98 39.33 65.73
N HIS A 3 -1.08 38.03 65.83
CA HIS A 3 -0.27 37.06 65.04
C HIS A 3 -0.95 36.82 63.66
N ARG A 4 -0.38 37.38 62.60
CA ARG A 4 -0.73 37.01 61.22
C ARG A 4 0.03 35.70 60.85
N LYS A 5 -0.71 34.64 60.58
CA LYS A 5 -0.16 33.40 59.99
C LYS A 5 -0.08 33.56 58.47
N ASN A 6 1.11 33.58 57.90
CA ASN A 6 1.33 33.51 56.46
C ASN A 6 1.14 32.04 56.03
N LEU A 7 0.16 31.81 55.16
CA LEU A 7 -0.09 30.55 54.50
C LEU A 7 0.65 30.57 53.13
N GLY A 8 1.77 29.87 53.08
CA GLY A 8 2.53 29.69 51.83
C GLY A 8 1.82 28.69 50.91
N LEU A 9 1.38 29.13 49.75
CA LEU A 9 0.80 28.30 48.70
C LEU A 9 1.95 27.69 47.86
N ALA A 10 2.19 26.40 48.03
CA ALA A 10 3.15 25.67 47.20
C ALA A 10 2.51 25.34 45.83
N LEU A 11 3.02 25.92 44.79
CA LEU A 11 2.61 25.66 43.41
C LEU A 11 3.33 24.40 42.89
N THR A 12 2.65 23.26 42.86
CA THR A 12 3.20 22.03 42.28
C THR A 12 3.04 22.06 40.75
N VAL A 13 4.13 22.27 40.03
CA VAL A 13 4.16 22.21 38.56
C VAL A 13 4.19 20.73 38.16
N PHE A 14 3.09 20.24 37.61
CA PHE A 14 3.05 18.94 36.92
C PHE A 14 3.69 19.07 35.52
N ILE A 15 4.91 18.57 35.37
CA ILE A 15 5.53 18.40 34.06
C ILE A 15 4.94 17.12 33.47
N ALA A 16 3.97 17.30 32.56
CA ALA A 16 3.46 16.22 31.72
C ALA A 16 4.56 15.79 30.73
N GLY A 17 5.29 14.73 31.08
CA GLY A 17 6.24 14.10 30.15
C GLY A 17 5.48 13.55 28.95
N PHE A 18 5.68 14.13 27.76
CA PHE A 18 5.26 13.50 26.51
C PHE A 18 6.09 12.22 26.32
N ALA A 19 5.54 11.09 26.72
CA ALA A 19 6.09 9.79 26.38
C ALA A 19 5.96 9.61 24.87
N CYS A 20 7.09 9.66 24.15
CA CYS A 20 7.18 9.28 22.74
C CYS A 20 6.80 7.80 22.66
N GLN A 21 5.59 7.50 22.18
CA GLN A 21 5.18 6.11 21.98
C GLN A 21 6.06 5.51 20.88
N PRO A 22 6.69 4.36 21.11
CA PRO A 22 7.48 3.69 20.09
C PRO A 22 6.57 3.34 18.91
N LYS A 23 6.92 3.79 17.70
CA LYS A 23 6.28 3.33 16.46
C LYS A 23 6.43 1.80 16.43
N THR A 24 5.36 1.07 16.59
CA THR A 24 5.37 -0.39 16.47
C THR A 24 5.67 -0.73 15.01
N HIS A 25 6.94 -1.00 14.71
CA HIS A 25 7.36 -1.56 13.43
C HIS A 25 6.80 -2.99 13.34
N ILE A 26 5.73 -3.15 12.55
CA ILE A 26 5.24 -4.49 12.22
C ILE A 26 6.32 -5.16 11.37
N SER A 27 6.89 -6.26 11.87
CA SER A 27 7.93 -6.96 11.11
C SER A 27 7.34 -7.58 9.84
N PRO A 28 8.08 -7.61 8.72
CA PRO A 28 7.65 -8.25 7.48
C PRO A 28 7.15 -9.69 7.70
N ARG A 29 7.87 -10.45 8.53
CA ARG A 29 7.52 -11.82 8.89
C ARG A 29 6.17 -11.89 9.59
N SER A 30 5.85 -10.96 10.50
CA SER A 30 4.57 -10.99 11.24
C SER A 30 3.35 -10.70 10.35
N LEU A 31 3.53 -10.02 9.21
CA LEU A 31 2.49 -9.88 8.18
C LEU A 31 2.27 -11.21 7.48
N ILE A 32 3.33 -11.84 6.99
CA ILE A 32 3.29 -13.13 6.30
C ILE A 32 2.73 -14.23 7.21
N ASP A 33 3.19 -14.32 8.47
CA ASP A 33 2.74 -15.34 9.40
C ASP A 33 1.21 -15.34 9.64
N ARG A 34 0.52 -14.25 9.33
CA ARG A 34 -0.94 -14.12 9.48
C ARG A 34 -1.72 -14.17 8.18
N SER A 35 -1.05 -14.15 7.04
CA SER A 35 -1.68 -14.14 5.73
C SER A 35 -1.91 -15.56 5.20
N GLN A 36 -2.96 -15.73 4.42
CA GLN A 36 -3.26 -16.97 3.68
C GLN A 36 -3.33 -16.71 2.16
N GLN A 37 -3.21 -15.47 1.71
CA GLN A 37 -3.16 -15.10 0.30
C GLN A 37 -2.04 -14.09 0.04
N VAL A 38 -1.17 -14.39 -0.90
CA VAL A 38 -0.05 -13.52 -1.28
C VAL A 38 0.03 -13.39 -2.79
N VAL A 39 0.11 -12.16 -3.27
CA VAL A 39 0.51 -11.81 -4.64
C VAL A 39 1.99 -11.49 -4.61
N VAL A 40 2.81 -12.31 -5.25
CA VAL A 40 4.25 -12.06 -5.37
C VAL A 40 4.54 -11.45 -6.73
N VAL A 41 5.19 -10.29 -6.75
CA VAL A 41 5.72 -9.63 -7.94
C VAL A 41 7.24 -9.60 -7.83
N THR A 42 7.93 -10.14 -8.84
CA THR A 42 9.39 -10.07 -8.93
C THR A 42 9.82 -9.33 -10.20
N THR A 43 10.77 -8.42 -10.06
CA THR A 43 11.41 -7.72 -11.18
C THR A 43 12.85 -8.21 -11.34
N PRO A 44 13.44 -8.23 -12.56
CA PRO A 44 14.85 -8.59 -12.77
C PRO A 44 15.83 -7.75 -11.93
N GLY A 45 15.52 -6.47 -11.74
CA GLY A 45 16.36 -5.54 -10.97
C GLY A 45 15.62 -4.27 -10.60
N TRP A 46 16.28 -3.38 -9.86
CA TRP A 46 15.72 -2.13 -9.32
C TRP A 46 15.21 -1.15 -10.38
N SER A 47 15.83 -1.14 -11.57
CA SER A 47 15.45 -0.26 -12.69
C SER A 47 14.53 -0.93 -13.72
N SER A 48 14.20 -2.20 -13.54
CA SER A 48 13.33 -2.93 -14.46
C SER A 48 11.89 -2.40 -14.39
N THR A 49 11.30 -2.10 -15.53
CA THR A 49 9.92 -1.61 -15.67
C THR A 49 8.90 -2.73 -15.86
N THR A 50 9.38 -3.97 -15.97
CA THR A 50 8.58 -5.19 -16.12
C THR A 50 8.93 -6.20 -15.04
N GLY A 51 7.99 -7.11 -14.78
CA GLY A 51 8.15 -8.18 -13.81
C GLY A 51 7.22 -9.34 -14.09
N ILE A 52 7.24 -10.31 -13.19
CA ILE A 52 6.35 -11.47 -13.19
C ILE A 52 5.58 -11.49 -11.88
N MET A 53 4.28 -11.68 -11.97
CA MET A 53 3.36 -11.90 -10.85
C MET A 53 3.01 -13.38 -10.72
N GLN A 54 2.92 -13.87 -9.49
CA GLN A 54 2.38 -15.18 -9.14
C GLN A 54 1.54 -15.06 -7.89
N ARG A 55 0.35 -15.67 -7.89
CA ARG A 55 -0.49 -15.78 -6.70
C ARG A 55 -0.17 -17.04 -5.92
N PHE A 56 -0.28 -16.96 -4.60
CA PHE A 56 -0.11 -18.08 -3.69
C PHE A 56 -1.19 -18.05 -2.62
N GLU A 57 -1.59 -19.22 -2.17
CA GLU A 57 -2.51 -19.39 -1.06
C GLU A 57 -2.09 -20.53 -0.15
N ARG A 58 -2.60 -20.55 1.06
CA ARG A 58 -2.47 -21.64 2.02
C ARG A 58 -3.73 -21.74 2.87
N ALA A 59 -4.08 -22.96 3.28
CA ALA A 59 -5.31 -23.21 4.03
C ALA A 59 -5.24 -22.70 5.48
N ALA A 60 -4.03 -22.60 6.04
CA ALA A 60 -3.78 -22.04 7.38
C ALA A 60 -2.40 -21.37 7.43
N PRO A 61 -2.16 -20.43 8.36
CA PRO A 61 -0.91 -19.66 8.46
C PRO A 61 0.35 -20.47 8.70
N ASP A 62 0.25 -21.68 9.21
CA ASP A 62 1.35 -22.61 9.49
C ASP A 62 1.61 -23.60 8.35
N LEU A 63 0.73 -23.64 7.35
CA LEU A 63 0.87 -24.53 6.20
C LEU A 63 1.72 -23.91 5.08
N GLU A 64 2.24 -24.79 4.23
CA GLU A 64 3.03 -24.41 3.06
C GLU A 64 2.20 -23.64 2.01
N TRP A 65 2.85 -22.69 1.37
CA TRP A 65 2.27 -21.93 0.27
C TRP A 65 2.11 -22.81 -0.98
N ARG A 66 0.97 -22.66 -1.66
CA ARG A 66 0.69 -23.30 -2.95
C ARG A 66 0.46 -22.23 -4.00
N ALA A 67 1.16 -22.33 -5.12
CA ALA A 67 0.90 -21.45 -6.26
C ALA A 67 -0.52 -21.68 -6.80
N THR A 68 -1.22 -20.59 -7.10
CA THR A 68 -2.54 -20.63 -7.72
C THR A 68 -2.57 -19.71 -8.96
N GLY A 69 -3.20 -20.19 -10.04
CA GLY A 69 -3.18 -19.52 -11.33
C GLY A 69 -1.82 -19.58 -12.04
N ALA A 70 -1.75 -18.99 -13.22
CA ALA A 70 -0.53 -18.90 -14.02
C ALA A 70 0.40 -17.78 -13.52
N ARG A 71 1.66 -17.82 -13.96
CA ARG A 71 2.57 -16.67 -13.85
C ARG A 71 2.19 -15.65 -14.92
N GLU A 72 2.02 -14.40 -14.51
CA GLU A 72 1.53 -13.37 -15.39
C GLU A 72 2.56 -12.22 -15.52
N PRO A 73 2.76 -11.68 -16.73
CA PRO A 73 3.59 -10.50 -16.91
C PRO A 73 2.92 -9.27 -16.28
N VAL A 74 3.73 -8.43 -15.65
CA VAL A 74 3.30 -7.14 -15.09
C VAL A 74 4.23 -6.02 -15.54
N VAL A 75 3.72 -4.79 -15.51
CA VAL A 75 4.52 -3.59 -15.63
C VAL A 75 4.50 -2.85 -14.29
N VAL A 76 5.60 -2.19 -13.98
CA VAL A 76 5.80 -1.42 -12.75
C VAL A 76 6.16 0.03 -13.08
N GLY A 77 6.62 0.77 -12.11
CA GLY A 77 7.02 2.16 -12.27
C GLY A 77 7.98 2.39 -13.44
N ARG A 78 7.83 3.52 -14.14
CA ARG A 78 8.65 3.90 -15.32
C ARG A 78 10.17 3.98 -15.04
N THR A 79 10.56 4.01 -13.78
CA THR A 79 11.96 3.98 -13.32
C THR A 79 12.26 2.78 -12.43
N GLY A 80 11.39 1.75 -12.46
CA GLY A 80 11.54 0.48 -11.75
C GLY A 80 10.88 0.47 -10.38
N ILE A 81 11.55 -0.15 -9.38
CA ILE A 81 11.06 -0.29 -8.02
C ILE A 81 12.04 0.30 -7.00
N ALA A 82 11.59 0.56 -5.77
CA ALA A 82 12.40 1.08 -4.67
C ALA A 82 11.87 0.61 -3.31
N TRP A 83 12.73 0.48 -2.30
CA TRP A 83 12.33 0.13 -0.94
C TRP A 83 11.25 1.07 -0.41
N GLY A 84 10.14 0.50 -0.01
CA GLY A 84 9.00 1.20 0.57
C GLY A 84 9.23 1.61 2.03
N VAL A 85 8.32 2.42 2.55
CA VAL A 85 8.30 2.81 3.98
C VAL A 85 8.22 1.55 4.86
N GLY A 86 9.04 1.53 5.91
CA GLY A 86 9.14 0.40 6.84
C GLY A 86 10.16 -0.67 6.44
N PHE A 87 10.77 -0.53 5.26
CA PHE A 87 11.79 -1.47 4.76
C PHE A 87 13.19 -0.84 4.63
N ASP A 88 13.36 0.39 5.14
CA ASP A 88 14.61 1.17 5.00
C ASP A 88 15.85 0.49 5.58
N GLY A 89 15.70 -0.43 6.53
CA GLY A 89 16.81 -1.16 7.15
C GLY A 89 16.96 -2.62 6.71
N VAL A 90 16.18 -3.06 5.71
CA VAL A 90 16.16 -4.48 5.29
C VAL A 90 17.41 -4.86 4.51
N SER A 91 17.90 -3.95 3.67
CA SER A 91 19.08 -4.10 2.85
C SER A 91 19.73 -2.75 2.62
N THR A 92 21.05 -2.73 2.46
CA THR A 92 21.82 -1.55 2.03
C THR A 92 21.80 -1.38 0.50
N ASP A 93 21.32 -2.40 -0.22
CA ASP A 93 21.19 -2.38 -1.68
C ASP A 93 19.83 -1.87 -2.11
N GLY A 94 19.81 -1.04 -3.15
CA GLY A 94 18.61 -0.51 -3.79
C GLY A 94 18.20 0.89 -3.34
N PRO A 95 17.43 1.57 -4.18
CA PRO A 95 16.91 2.92 -3.90
C PRO A 95 15.79 2.89 -2.88
N HIS A 96 15.54 4.04 -2.23
CA HIS A 96 14.38 4.24 -1.36
C HIS A 96 13.29 5.06 -2.06
N LYS A 97 12.04 4.63 -1.89
CA LYS A 97 10.86 5.25 -2.50
C LYS A 97 10.68 6.69 -2.05
N ARG A 98 10.39 7.56 -3.01
CA ARG A 98 10.05 8.98 -2.82
C ARG A 98 8.82 9.35 -3.65
N GLU A 99 8.16 10.43 -3.27
CA GLU A 99 7.06 10.99 -4.07
C GLU A 99 7.57 11.42 -5.45
N GLY A 100 6.80 11.12 -6.49
CA GLY A 100 7.12 11.51 -7.87
C GLY A 100 8.31 10.80 -8.54
N ASP A 101 8.97 9.84 -7.87
CA ASP A 101 10.16 9.15 -8.38
C ASP A 101 9.89 8.16 -9.53
N GLY A 102 8.61 7.88 -9.83
CA GLY A 102 8.22 6.95 -10.87
C GLY A 102 8.53 5.48 -10.56
N LYS A 103 8.75 5.12 -9.29
CA LYS A 103 9.06 3.75 -8.85
C LYS A 103 7.90 3.12 -8.11
N SER A 104 7.67 1.83 -8.32
CA SER A 104 6.75 1.05 -7.48
C SER A 104 7.43 0.68 -6.15
N PRO A 105 6.70 0.62 -5.03
CA PRO A 105 7.31 0.28 -3.75
C PRO A 105 7.69 -1.20 -3.67
N ALA A 106 8.90 -1.48 -3.19
CA ALA A 106 9.36 -2.82 -2.84
C ALA A 106 9.13 -3.08 -1.35
N GLY A 107 8.64 -4.28 -1.02
CA GLY A 107 8.32 -4.68 0.35
C GLY A 107 7.11 -5.60 0.41
N ILE A 108 6.41 -5.57 1.55
CA ILE A 108 5.18 -6.34 1.83
C ILE A 108 4.08 -5.37 2.24
N PHE A 109 2.95 -5.40 1.55
CA PHE A 109 1.86 -4.43 1.74
C PHE A 109 0.50 -5.14 1.76
N PRO A 110 -0.45 -4.71 2.63
CA PRO A 110 -1.82 -5.21 2.59
C PRO A 110 -2.53 -4.91 1.26
N LEU A 111 -3.45 -5.80 0.88
CA LEU A 111 -4.42 -5.60 -0.18
C LEU A 111 -5.81 -5.69 0.47
N ASP A 112 -6.43 -4.55 0.77
CA ASP A 112 -7.61 -4.49 1.63
C ASP A 112 -8.85 -3.85 0.99
N THR A 113 -8.71 -3.20 -0.16
CA THR A 113 -9.81 -2.45 -0.78
C THR A 113 -9.73 -2.56 -2.30
N VAL A 114 -10.83 -2.93 -2.93
CA VAL A 114 -11.04 -2.88 -4.39
C VAL A 114 -11.68 -1.56 -4.75
N PHE A 115 -11.32 -0.99 -5.88
CA PHE A 115 -11.96 0.20 -6.44
C PHE A 115 -12.36 -0.01 -7.90
N GLY A 116 -13.27 0.79 -8.41
CA GLY A 116 -13.60 0.76 -9.84
C GLY A 116 -14.74 1.67 -10.24
N PHE A 117 -15.12 1.60 -11.51
CA PHE A 117 -16.16 2.46 -12.11
C PHE A 117 -17.56 1.89 -11.94
N ALA A 118 -17.69 0.58 -11.78
CA ALA A 118 -18.97 -0.09 -11.70
C ALA A 118 -19.73 0.29 -10.41
N ALA A 119 -21.06 0.24 -10.46
CA ALA A 119 -21.87 0.38 -9.26
C ALA A 119 -21.63 -0.79 -8.29
N PRO A 120 -21.75 -0.59 -6.96
CA PRO A 120 -21.49 -1.63 -5.96
C PRO A 120 -22.26 -2.93 -6.20
N ASP A 121 -23.51 -2.84 -6.64
CA ASP A 121 -24.37 -4.02 -6.92
C ASP A 121 -23.78 -4.92 -8.03
N SER A 122 -23.03 -4.34 -8.96
CA SER A 122 -22.34 -5.09 -10.02
C SER A 122 -21.06 -5.79 -9.54
N MET A 123 -20.65 -5.55 -8.29
CA MET A 123 -19.43 -6.06 -7.67
C MET A 123 -19.72 -7.08 -6.55
N ALA A 124 -20.89 -7.69 -6.55
CA ALA A 124 -21.37 -8.61 -5.50
C ALA A 124 -20.47 -9.87 -5.31
N ASN A 125 -19.68 -10.24 -6.31
CA ASN A 125 -18.70 -11.34 -6.24
C ASN A 125 -17.33 -10.93 -5.67
N VAL A 126 -17.11 -9.64 -5.39
CA VAL A 126 -15.90 -9.12 -4.74
C VAL A 126 -16.10 -9.17 -3.23
N LYS A 127 -15.16 -9.80 -2.52
CA LYS A 127 -15.25 -10.00 -1.06
C LYS A 127 -14.59 -8.89 -0.25
N LEU A 128 -13.57 -8.22 -0.82
CA LEU A 128 -12.96 -7.04 -0.22
C LEU A 128 -13.92 -5.86 -0.23
N PRO A 129 -13.79 -4.90 0.70
CA PRO A 129 -14.44 -3.61 0.60
C PRO A 129 -14.27 -2.99 -0.79
N TYR A 130 -15.34 -2.39 -1.32
CA TYR A 130 -15.35 -1.79 -2.64
C TYR A 130 -15.62 -0.29 -2.57
N VAL A 131 -14.82 0.49 -3.29
CA VAL A 131 -14.98 1.93 -3.46
C VAL A 131 -15.33 2.21 -4.91
N GLN A 132 -16.53 2.73 -5.17
CA GLN A 132 -16.90 3.23 -6.49
C GLN A 132 -16.20 4.56 -6.76
N LEU A 133 -15.50 4.65 -7.88
CA LEU A 133 -14.88 5.89 -8.33
C LEU A 133 -15.93 6.79 -8.99
N LEU A 134 -16.32 7.85 -8.30
CA LEU A 134 -17.22 8.90 -8.78
C LEU A 134 -16.44 9.97 -9.55
N PRO A 135 -17.11 10.88 -10.30
CA PRO A 135 -16.44 11.94 -11.06
C PRO A 135 -15.48 12.81 -10.24
N ASN A 136 -15.75 12.98 -8.96
CA ASN A 136 -14.97 13.81 -8.04
C ASN A 136 -14.05 13.00 -7.12
N THR A 137 -13.84 11.70 -7.38
CA THR A 137 -12.92 10.86 -6.59
C THR A 137 -11.49 11.16 -6.97
N ASP A 138 -10.71 11.61 -5.99
CA ASP A 138 -9.28 11.85 -6.09
C ASP A 138 -8.49 10.88 -5.23
N CYS A 139 -7.29 10.50 -5.67
CA CYS A 139 -6.25 10.05 -4.75
C CYS A 139 -5.25 11.20 -4.54
N VAL A 140 -5.10 11.64 -3.30
CA VAL A 140 -4.36 12.86 -2.97
C VAL A 140 -2.88 12.57 -2.84
N ASP A 141 -2.06 13.16 -3.72
CA ASP A 141 -0.60 13.06 -3.74
C ASP A 141 0.11 14.34 -3.25
N ASP A 142 -0.68 15.38 -2.89
CA ASP A 142 -0.16 16.62 -2.32
C ASP A 142 0.37 16.39 -0.90
N THR A 143 1.68 16.47 -0.75
CA THR A 143 2.37 16.27 0.54
C THR A 143 2.00 17.32 1.61
N THR A 144 1.36 18.43 1.24
CA THR A 144 0.92 19.47 2.20
C THR A 144 -0.47 19.20 2.74
N SER A 145 -1.29 18.41 2.03
CA SER A 145 -2.66 18.07 2.41
C SER A 145 -2.74 17.19 3.67
N SER A 146 -3.81 17.37 4.44
CA SER A 146 -4.19 16.46 5.52
C SER A 146 -4.70 15.11 4.99
N HIS A 147 -5.12 15.07 3.72
CA HIS A 147 -5.60 13.89 3.00
C HIS A 147 -4.51 13.17 2.18
N TYR A 148 -3.22 13.53 2.36
CA TYR A 148 -2.13 12.88 1.63
C TYR A 148 -2.21 11.36 1.71
N ASN A 149 -2.09 10.71 0.54
CA ASN A 149 -2.17 9.25 0.35
C ASN A 149 -3.54 8.65 0.73
N THR A 150 -4.62 9.36 0.49
CA THR A 150 -5.99 8.85 0.66
C THR A 150 -6.80 8.96 -0.63
N VAL A 151 -7.67 7.98 -0.85
CA VAL A 151 -8.71 8.04 -1.88
C VAL A 151 -9.93 8.69 -1.26
N VAL A 152 -10.38 9.82 -1.81
CA VAL A 152 -11.44 10.65 -1.24
C VAL A 152 -12.34 11.23 -2.33
N ASP A 153 -13.65 11.26 -2.07
CA ASP A 153 -14.58 12.04 -2.88
C ASP A 153 -14.59 13.50 -2.39
N LYS A 154 -14.36 14.47 -3.30
CA LYS A 154 -14.38 15.90 -2.97
C LYS A 154 -15.70 16.34 -2.33
N GLY A 155 -16.81 15.70 -2.68
CA GLY A 155 -18.11 15.99 -2.10
C GLY A 155 -18.27 15.53 -0.64
N SER A 156 -17.38 14.66 -0.16
CA SER A 156 -17.41 14.14 1.22
C SER A 156 -16.57 14.93 2.22
N VAL A 157 -15.78 15.91 1.77
CA VAL A 157 -14.91 16.71 2.64
C VAL A 157 -15.47 18.11 2.82
N THR A 158 -15.29 18.69 4.01
CA THR A 158 -15.74 20.07 4.32
C THR A 158 -14.95 21.11 3.51
N LYS A 159 -13.67 20.81 3.23
CA LYS A 159 -12.78 21.70 2.47
C LYS A 159 -11.74 20.84 1.74
N VAL A 160 -11.57 21.12 0.45
CA VAL A 160 -10.45 20.57 -0.35
C VAL A 160 -9.19 21.36 0.03
N ASP A 161 -8.20 20.66 0.59
CA ASP A 161 -6.94 21.26 1.08
C ASP A 161 -5.72 20.79 0.26
N TRP A 162 -5.94 20.24 -0.94
CA TRP A 162 -4.89 19.77 -1.84
C TRP A 162 -4.90 20.49 -3.18
N ASN A 163 -3.71 20.67 -3.77
CA ASN A 163 -3.49 21.29 -5.08
C ASN A 163 -3.09 20.24 -6.14
N SER A 164 -2.75 19.01 -5.72
CA SER A 164 -2.34 17.90 -6.58
C SER A 164 -3.03 16.61 -6.16
N ALA A 165 -3.56 15.88 -7.12
CA ALA A 165 -4.18 14.57 -6.92
C ALA A 165 -4.32 13.82 -8.26
N GLU A 166 -4.40 12.50 -8.21
CA GLU A 166 -4.88 11.69 -9.33
C GLU A 166 -6.41 11.74 -9.39
N HIS A 167 -6.97 12.31 -10.46
CA HIS A 167 -8.42 12.29 -10.74
C HIS A 167 -8.84 10.90 -11.21
N MET A 168 -9.07 10.00 -10.28
CA MET A 168 -9.12 8.55 -10.51
C MET A 168 -10.16 8.13 -11.56
N ARG A 169 -11.32 8.81 -11.60
CA ARG A 169 -12.40 8.49 -12.56
C ARG A 169 -12.02 8.81 -14.02
N GLN A 170 -11.04 9.67 -14.23
CA GLN A 170 -10.57 10.06 -15.57
C GLN A 170 -9.48 9.13 -16.11
N VAL A 171 -8.88 8.29 -15.27
CA VAL A 171 -7.85 7.31 -15.65
C VAL A 171 -8.53 6.02 -16.10
N ARG A 172 -8.57 5.76 -17.42
CA ARG A 172 -9.23 4.57 -17.97
C ARG A 172 -8.75 3.25 -17.36
N GLN A 173 -7.46 3.15 -17.04
CA GLN A 173 -6.84 1.98 -16.43
C GLN A 173 -7.34 1.70 -15.00
N TYR A 174 -8.07 2.64 -14.39
CA TYR A 174 -8.69 2.51 -13.07
C TYR A 174 -10.15 2.03 -13.15
N GLU A 175 -10.57 1.50 -14.30
CA GLU A 175 -11.89 0.88 -14.44
C GLU A 175 -12.14 -0.17 -13.33
N VAL A 176 -11.09 -0.88 -12.92
CA VAL A 176 -11.06 -1.72 -11.73
C VAL A 176 -9.62 -1.91 -11.24
N GLY A 177 -9.44 -1.97 -9.92
CA GLY A 177 -8.14 -2.19 -9.31
C GLY A 177 -8.21 -2.45 -7.81
N VAL A 178 -7.04 -2.58 -7.18
CA VAL A 178 -6.88 -2.83 -5.75
C VAL A 178 -5.96 -1.77 -5.15
N ILE A 179 -6.37 -1.18 -4.04
CA ILE A 179 -5.52 -0.26 -3.28
C ILE A 179 -4.43 -1.10 -2.59
N VAL A 180 -3.18 -0.70 -2.77
CA VAL A 180 -2.05 -1.25 -2.03
C VAL A 180 -1.89 -0.43 -0.75
N GLY A 181 -1.94 -1.07 0.42
CA GLY A 181 -1.80 -0.43 1.73
C GLY A 181 -0.35 0.04 1.99
N TYR A 182 0.20 0.75 1.01
CA TYR A 182 1.52 1.36 1.07
C TYR A 182 1.47 2.73 1.75
N ASN A 183 2.38 2.99 2.69
CA ASN A 183 2.53 4.29 3.36
C ASN A 183 1.19 4.85 3.91
N ALA A 184 0.33 3.99 4.46
CA ALA A 184 -1.08 4.33 4.69
C ALA A 184 -1.34 5.07 6.02
N MET A 185 -0.99 4.50 7.17
CA MET A 185 -1.50 5.02 8.47
C MET A 185 -0.44 5.05 9.57
N PRO A 186 0.02 6.22 10.01
CA PRO A 186 -0.07 7.52 9.32
C PRO A 186 0.89 7.58 8.15
N PRO A 187 0.55 8.29 7.06
CA PRO A 187 1.45 8.41 5.91
C PRO A 187 2.67 9.26 6.24
N VAL A 188 3.83 8.82 5.75
CA VAL A 188 5.06 9.59 5.79
C VAL A 188 5.12 10.46 4.54
N LYS A 189 4.92 11.76 4.69
CA LYS A 189 4.89 12.72 3.59
C LYS A 189 6.18 12.68 2.75
N GLY A 190 6.02 12.70 1.43
CA GLY A 190 7.15 12.64 0.49
C GLY A 190 7.75 11.25 0.26
N ARG A 191 7.18 10.19 0.86
CA ARG A 191 7.64 8.82 0.69
C ARG A 191 6.82 8.01 -0.32
N GLY A 192 5.98 8.66 -1.12
CA GLY A 192 5.12 8.07 -2.14
C GLY A 192 3.69 7.83 -1.68
N SER A 193 2.76 7.98 -2.60
CA SER A 193 1.32 7.90 -2.42
C SER A 193 0.64 7.19 -3.58
N CYS A 194 -0.66 6.89 -3.45
CA CYS A 194 -1.54 6.47 -4.54
C CYS A 194 -1.00 5.23 -5.29
N ILE A 195 -0.71 4.17 -4.55
CA ILE A 195 -0.18 2.91 -5.11
C ILE A 195 -1.30 1.89 -5.27
N PHE A 196 -1.45 1.39 -6.49
CA PHE A 196 -2.52 0.47 -6.87
C PHE A 196 -2.01 -0.74 -7.66
N LEU A 197 -2.80 -1.82 -7.66
CA LEU A 197 -2.78 -2.85 -8.68
C LEU A 197 -3.93 -2.55 -9.65
N HIS A 198 -3.67 -2.38 -10.96
CA HIS A 198 -4.70 -1.95 -11.90
C HIS A 198 -4.48 -2.49 -13.32
N ILE A 199 -5.38 -2.19 -14.23
CA ILE A 199 -5.27 -2.57 -15.65
C ILE A 199 -4.13 -1.78 -16.31
N TRP A 200 -3.28 -2.45 -17.07
CA TRP A 200 -2.22 -1.80 -17.85
C TRP A 200 -2.73 -1.17 -19.16
N ALA A 201 -1.95 -0.28 -19.76
CA ALA A 201 -2.19 0.18 -21.11
C ALA A 201 -1.62 -0.79 -22.18
N GLY A 202 -0.95 -1.86 -21.75
CA GLY A 202 -0.35 -2.90 -22.57
C GLY A 202 0.96 -3.42 -21.96
N PRO A 203 1.49 -4.56 -22.46
CA PRO A 203 2.67 -5.20 -21.89
C PRO A 203 3.98 -4.41 -22.08
N ALA A 204 4.01 -3.44 -22.97
CA ALA A 204 5.14 -2.53 -23.17
C ALA A 204 4.97 -1.16 -22.49
N SER A 205 3.89 -0.98 -21.69
CA SER A 205 3.65 0.25 -20.94
C SER A 205 4.46 0.28 -19.64
N HIS A 206 4.27 1.33 -18.87
CA HIS A 206 4.79 1.50 -17.52
C HIS A 206 3.82 2.36 -16.71
N THR A 207 4.01 2.44 -15.39
CA THR A 207 3.19 3.24 -14.49
C THR A 207 3.98 4.41 -13.89
N ALA A 208 3.31 5.27 -13.13
CA ALA A 208 3.96 6.31 -12.32
C ALA A 208 4.50 5.78 -10.97
N GLY A 209 4.10 4.55 -10.58
CA GLY A 209 4.49 3.92 -9.31
C GLY A 209 3.61 2.72 -8.96
N CYS A 210 2.48 2.55 -9.61
CA CYS A 210 1.60 1.39 -9.47
C CYS A 210 2.20 0.12 -10.09
N THR A 211 1.52 -1.01 -9.92
CA THR A 211 1.80 -2.26 -10.63
C THR A 211 0.57 -2.61 -11.47
N ALA A 212 0.77 -2.84 -12.78
CA ALA A 212 -0.35 -3.03 -13.69
C ALA A 212 -0.17 -4.26 -14.57
N PHE A 213 -1.28 -4.88 -14.98
CA PHE A 213 -1.31 -6.10 -15.77
C PHE A 213 -2.62 -6.24 -16.56
N ALA A 214 -2.77 -7.34 -17.30
CA ALA A 214 -3.89 -7.54 -18.20
C ALA A 214 -5.25 -7.51 -17.48
N GLU A 215 -6.23 -6.81 -18.05
CA GLU A 215 -7.57 -6.63 -17.48
C GLU A 215 -8.22 -7.95 -17.01
N PRO A 216 -8.26 -9.05 -17.80
CA PRO A 216 -8.87 -10.28 -17.34
C PRO A 216 -8.24 -10.80 -16.04
N LYS A 217 -6.92 -10.55 -15.86
CA LYS A 217 -6.18 -10.98 -14.66
C LYS A 217 -6.42 -10.07 -13.46
N VAL A 218 -6.66 -8.77 -13.67
CA VAL A 218 -7.12 -7.88 -12.60
C VAL A 218 -8.50 -8.33 -12.11
N ARG A 219 -9.42 -8.61 -13.03
CA ARG A 219 -10.78 -9.08 -12.69
C ARG A 219 -10.76 -10.45 -11.98
N GLU A 220 -9.91 -11.38 -12.42
CA GLU A 220 -9.69 -12.65 -11.75
C GLU A 220 -9.11 -12.45 -10.32
N MET A 221 -8.16 -11.54 -10.16
CA MET A 221 -7.55 -11.26 -8.86
C MET A 221 -8.56 -10.70 -7.85
N ILE A 222 -9.37 -9.70 -8.22
CA ILE A 222 -10.30 -9.08 -7.28
C ILE A 222 -11.38 -10.04 -6.76
N THR A 223 -11.76 -11.06 -7.53
CA THR A 223 -12.71 -12.09 -7.10
C THR A 223 -12.05 -13.17 -6.22
N TRP A 224 -10.74 -13.39 -6.41
CA TRP A 224 -9.95 -14.32 -5.61
C TRP A 224 -9.61 -13.75 -4.22
N LEU A 225 -9.31 -12.46 -4.11
CA LEU A 225 -8.93 -11.81 -2.85
C LEU A 225 -10.04 -11.95 -1.79
N ASP A 226 -9.66 -12.39 -0.59
CA ASP A 226 -10.57 -12.60 0.54
C ASP A 226 -10.03 -11.90 1.80
N PRO A 227 -10.75 -10.97 2.42
CA PRO A 227 -10.30 -10.24 3.60
C PRO A 227 -10.00 -11.16 4.79
N LYS A 228 -10.68 -12.31 4.89
CA LYS A 228 -10.42 -13.32 5.93
C LYS A 228 -9.03 -13.92 5.80
N SER A 229 -8.51 -13.99 4.57
CA SER A 229 -7.17 -14.51 4.25
C SER A 229 -6.06 -13.46 4.43
N ARG A 230 -6.39 -12.21 4.77
CA ARG A 230 -5.44 -11.10 4.96
C ARG A 230 -4.46 -11.00 3.79
N PRO A 231 -4.95 -10.70 2.58
CA PRO A 231 -4.13 -10.76 1.38
C PRO A 231 -3.04 -9.70 1.38
N LEU A 232 -1.87 -10.07 0.86
CA LEU A 232 -0.68 -9.23 0.79
C LEU A 232 -0.13 -9.15 -0.62
N LEU A 233 0.47 -8.01 -0.97
CA LEU A 233 1.43 -7.85 -2.05
C LEU A 233 2.83 -8.02 -1.49
N VAL A 234 3.64 -8.88 -2.09
CA VAL A 234 5.10 -8.95 -1.92
C VAL A 234 5.72 -8.52 -3.25
N GLN A 235 6.41 -7.39 -3.27
CA GLN A 235 7.04 -6.87 -4.48
C GLN A 235 8.52 -6.64 -4.23
N LEU A 236 9.39 -7.35 -4.95
CA LEU A 236 10.84 -7.37 -4.73
C LEU A 236 11.58 -7.57 -6.06
N THR A 237 12.87 -7.26 -6.10
CA THR A 237 13.71 -7.81 -7.17
C THR A 237 13.88 -9.31 -6.97
N THR A 238 14.20 -10.04 -8.05
CA THR A 238 14.46 -11.50 -7.96
C THR A 238 15.57 -11.81 -6.95
N THR A 239 16.63 -11.00 -6.91
CA THR A 239 17.71 -11.14 -5.94
C THR A 239 17.25 -10.93 -4.51
N GLN A 240 16.50 -9.87 -4.24
CA GLN A 240 15.96 -9.60 -2.90
C GLN A 240 14.95 -10.66 -2.45
N TYR A 241 14.10 -11.11 -3.36
CA TYR A 241 13.17 -12.19 -3.08
C TYR A 241 13.91 -13.47 -2.64
N ALA A 242 14.92 -13.89 -3.39
CA ALA A 242 15.70 -15.08 -3.06
C ALA A 242 16.42 -14.95 -1.70
N SER A 243 17.02 -13.79 -1.40
CA SER A 243 17.74 -13.55 -0.14
C SER A 243 16.82 -13.47 1.09
N LEU A 244 15.59 -12.98 0.92
CA LEU A 244 14.65 -12.76 2.01
C LEU A 244 13.65 -13.90 2.20
N ARG A 245 13.53 -14.80 1.22
CA ARG A 245 12.51 -15.84 1.16
C ARG A 245 12.41 -16.65 2.45
N ILE A 246 13.54 -17.17 2.94
CA ILE A 246 13.57 -18.00 4.17
C ILE A 246 13.28 -17.12 5.40
N ARG A 247 13.96 -15.98 5.52
CA ARG A 247 13.82 -15.08 6.67
C ARG A 247 12.39 -14.56 6.85
N TRP A 248 11.71 -14.27 5.74
CA TRP A 248 10.35 -13.75 5.73
C TRP A 248 9.28 -14.83 5.56
N LYS A 249 9.66 -16.09 5.37
CA LYS A 249 8.75 -17.21 5.05
C LYS A 249 7.88 -16.96 3.82
N LEU A 250 8.48 -16.40 2.79
CA LEU A 250 7.78 -16.16 1.52
C LEU A 250 7.53 -17.49 0.78
N PRO A 251 6.53 -17.51 -0.14
CA PRO A 251 6.29 -18.66 -1.02
C PRO A 251 7.51 -19.16 -1.75
#